data_6ce99b950b19b8d7f5f7c3052fe7227c
#
_entry.id   6ce99b950b19b8d7f5f7c3052fe7227c
#
_cell.length_a   1.000
_cell.length_b   1.000
_cell.length_c   1.000
_cell.angle_alpha   90.00
_cell.angle_beta   90.00
_cell.angle_gamma   90.00
#
_symmetry.space_group_name_H-M   'P 1'
#
loop_
_entity.id
_entity.type
_entity.pdbx_description
1 polymer ?
#
loop_
_entity_poly.entity_id
_entity_poly.type
_entity_poly.pdbx_seq_one_letter_code
_entity_poly.pdbx_strand_id
1 'polypeptide(L)'
;MEEQSLIEIINNEMGIDLPGNISFAGMRLQLQAVVNDLIKNDFQKLVHILYRVDVNERKLKYLLQENVGEDAGVIIADLIIERQMEKIKARAEFTRKDDISDEEKW
;
A
#
# COMPACT_ATOMS: atom_id res chain seq x y z
N MET A 1 -13.82 -1.37 -9.52
CA MET A 1 -13.03 -2.57 -9.73
C MET A 1 -11.62 -2.44 -9.22
N GLU A 2 -10.92 -1.39 -9.65
CA GLU A 2 -9.58 -1.16 -9.12
C GLU A 2 -9.59 -0.95 -7.62
N GLU A 3 -10.59 -0.23 -7.12
CA GLU A 3 -10.70 -0.01 -5.68
C GLU A 3 -10.91 -1.31 -4.92
N GLN A 4 -11.72 -2.20 -5.48
CA GLN A 4 -11.94 -3.51 -4.87
C GLN A 4 -10.67 -4.32 -4.84
N SER A 5 -9.91 -4.29 -5.94
CA SER A 5 -8.64 -5.00 -5.99
C SER A 5 -7.65 -4.45 -4.97
N LEU A 6 -7.64 -3.13 -4.80
CA LEU A 6 -6.76 -2.50 -3.82
C LEU A 6 -7.12 -2.95 -2.41
N ILE A 7 -8.41 -2.97 -2.07
CA ILE A 7 -8.85 -3.38 -0.76
C ILE A 7 -8.48 -4.84 -0.50
N GLU A 8 -8.68 -5.70 -1.48
CA GLU A 8 -8.34 -7.12 -1.35
C GLU A 8 -6.86 -7.33 -1.13
N ILE A 9 -6.03 -6.62 -1.90
CA ILE A 9 -4.59 -6.75 -1.77
C ILE A 9 -4.12 -6.26 -0.40
N ILE A 10 -4.65 -5.13 0.05
CA ILE A 10 -4.30 -4.60 1.36
C ILE A 10 -4.71 -5.57 2.47
N ASN A 11 -5.91 -6.11 2.38
CA ASN A 11 -6.37 -7.09 3.37
C ASN A 11 -5.45 -8.29 3.43
N ASN A 12 -5.05 -8.81 2.27
CA ASN A 12 -4.17 -9.97 2.21
C ASN A 12 -2.78 -9.65 2.73
N GLU A 13 -2.22 -8.52 2.32
CA GLU A 13 -0.85 -8.18 2.70
C GLU A 13 -0.72 -7.81 4.16
N MET A 14 -1.74 -7.21 4.73
CA MET A 14 -1.68 -6.75 6.10
C MET A 14 -2.38 -7.67 7.09
N GLY A 15 -3.11 -8.66 6.60
CA GLY A 15 -3.85 -9.57 7.46
C GLY A 15 -5.00 -8.88 8.17
N ILE A 16 -5.68 -7.96 7.50
CA ILE A 16 -6.81 -7.24 8.06
C ILE A 16 -8.05 -7.50 7.21
N ASP A 17 -9.18 -6.99 7.64
CA ASP A 17 -10.45 -7.29 7.00
C ASP A 17 -11.28 -6.03 6.79
N LEU A 18 -10.84 -5.22 5.84
CA LEU A 18 -11.59 -4.02 5.48
C LEU A 18 -12.83 -4.41 4.66
N PRO A 19 -13.96 -3.72 4.88
CA PRO A 19 -15.16 -3.99 4.07
C PRO A 19 -14.91 -3.71 2.60
N GLY A 20 -15.45 -4.56 1.74
CA GLY A 20 -15.25 -4.40 0.30
C GLY A 20 -15.85 -3.13 -0.28
N ASN A 21 -16.83 -2.55 0.42
CA ASN A 21 -17.49 -1.35 -0.05
C ASN A 21 -17.03 -0.08 0.67
N ILE A 22 -15.91 -0.15 1.39
CA ILE A 22 -15.38 1.00 2.10
C ILE A 22 -14.90 2.05 1.09
N SER A 23 -15.10 3.34 1.43
CA SER A 23 -14.60 4.41 0.59
C SER A 23 -13.08 4.51 0.70
N PHE A 24 -12.44 5.16 -0.28
CA PHE A 24 -11.00 5.35 -0.23
C PHE A 24 -10.60 6.11 1.04
N ALA A 25 -11.34 7.17 1.37
CA ALA A 25 -11.05 7.93 2.59
C ALA A 25 -11.20 7.09 3.84
N GLY A 26 -12.24 6.25 3.89
CA GLY A 26 -12.45 5.36 5.02
C GLY A 26 -11.34 4.32 5.14
N MET A 27 -10.94 3.75 4.01
CA MET A 27 -9.83 2.80 3.97
C MET A 27 -8.56 3.44 4.51
N ARG A 28 -8.28 4.65 4.07
CA ARG A 28 -7.08 5.37 4.50
C ARG A 28 -7.07 5.60 6.00
N LEU A 29 -8.21 6.02 6.54
CA LEU A 29 -8.32 6.24 7.99
C LEU A 29 -8.14 4.96 8.79
N GLN A 30 -8.74 3.88 8.33
CA GLN A 30 -8.60 2.61 9.01
C GLN A 30 -7.18 2.08 8.96
N LEU A 31 -6.52 2.26 7.83
CA LEU A 31 -5.12 1.87 7.72
C LEU A 31 -4.24 2.65 8.67
N GLN A 32 -4.49 3.95 8.81
CA GLN A 32 -3.75 4.77 9.76
C GLN A 32 -3.90 4.23 11.17
N ALA A 33 -5.12 3.85 11.54
CA ALA A 33 -5.36 3.30 12.86
C ALA A 33 -4.63 1.98 13.07
N VAL A 34 -4.67 1.11 12.06
CA VAL A 34 -3.96 -0.17 12.12
C VAL A 34 -2.47 0.04 12.27
N VAL A 35 -1.90 0.93 11.47
CA VAL A 35 -0.46 1.21 11.53
C VAL A 35 -0.08 1.78 12.90
N ASN A 36 -0.85 2.71 13.42
CA ASN A 36 -0.58 3.28 14.72
C ASN A 36 -0.63 2.23 15.83
N ASP A 37 -1.60 1.32 15.72
CA ASP A 37 -1.69 0.23 16.68
C ASP A 37 -0.47 -0.68 16.61
N LEU A 38 -0.01 -0.98 15.40
CA LEU A 38 1.18 -1.81 15.22
C LEU A 38 2.44 -1.12 15.75
N ILE A 39 2.54 0.18 15.55
CA ILE A 39 3.68 0.93 16.08
C ILE A 39 3.74 0.80 17.60
N LYS A 40 2.60 0.84 18.25
CA LYS A 40 2.54 0.74 19.71
C LYS A 40 2.69 -0.68 20.25
N ASN A 41 2.06 -1.62 19.58
CA ASN A 41 1.86 -2.95 20.17
C ASN A 41 2.62 -4.07 19.48
N ASP A 42 2.98 -3.90 18.22
CA ASP A 42 3.68 -4.96 17.49
C ASP A 42 4.47 -4.38 16.33
N PHE A 43 5.52 -3.68 16.68
CA PHE A 43 6.35 -3.01 15.69
C PHE A 43 7.00 -4.00 14.72
N GLN A 44 7.34 -5.18 15.21
CA GLN A 44 7.93 -6.20 14.35
C GLN A 44 7.00 -6.63 13.24
N LYS A 45 5.72 -6.74 13.56
CA LYS A 45 4.75 -7.10 12.55
C LYS A 45 4.65 -6.02 11.47
N LEU A 46 4.72 -4.76 11.90
CA LEU A 46 4.73 -3.64 10.94
C LEU A 46 5.92 -3.73 10.01
N VAL A 47 7.10 -4.02 10.55
CA VAL A 47 8.31 -4.17 9.74
C VAL A 47 8.12 -5.28 8.71
N HIS A 48 7.54 -6.40 9.10
CA HIS A 48 7.27 -7.49 8.17
C HIS A 48 6.31 -7.08 7.08
N ILE A 49 5.28 -6.30 7.44
CA ILE A 49 4.33 -5.81 6.44
C ILE A 49 5.02 -4.89 5.44
N LEU A 50 5.87 -3.99 5.93
CA LEU A 50 6.59 -3.08 5.05
C LEU A 50 7.51 -3.81 4.09
N TYR A 51 8.14 -4.88 4.55
CA TYR A 51 8.94 -5.74 3.69
C TYR A 51 8.09 -6.44 2.64
N ARG A 52 6.96 -6.98 3.07
CA ARG A 52 6.07 -7.70 2.16
C ARG A 52 5.50 -6.78 1.09
N VAL A 53 5.11 -5.58 1.49
CA VAL A 53 4.58 -4.59 0.56
C VAL A 53 5.68 -4.00 -0.31
N ASP A 54 6.92 -4.07 0.17
CA ASP A 54 8.09 -3.53 -0.53
C ASP A 54 8.04 -2.01 -0.61
N VAL A 55 7.80 -1.39 0.52
CA VAL A 55 7.84 0.05 0.63
C VAL A 55 9.29 0.52 0.56
N ASN A 56 9.53 1.60 -0.18
CA ASN A 56 10.86 2.16 -0.33
C ASN A 56 11.35 2.72 1.01
N GLU A 57 12.39 2.09 1.55
CA GLU A 57 12.91 2.44 2.85
C GLU A 57 13.48 3.84 2.90
N ARG A 58 14.16 4.25 1.85
CA ARG A 58 14.74 5.60 1.79
C ARG A 58 13.65 6.67 1.77
N LYS A 59 12.62 6.43 0.99
CA LYS A 59 11.51 7.36 0.92
C LYS A 59 10.80 7.47 2.25
N LEU A 60 10.61 6.34 2.92
CA LEU A 60 10.00 6.33 4.24
C LEU A 60 10.80 7.15 5.24
N LYS A 61 12.12 6.92 5.29
CA LYS A 61 12.99 7.66 6.19
C LYS A 61 12.96 9.14 5.90
N TYR A 62 13.02 9.50 4.63
CA TYR A 62 12.99 10.89 4.21
C TYR A 62 11.71 11.58 4.66
N LEU A 63 10.57 10.95 4.40
CA LEU A 63 9.28 11.55 4.77
C LEU A 63 9.12 11.69 6.27
N LEU A 64 9.59 10.72 7.04
CA LEU A 64 9.52 10.80 8.48
C LEU A 64 10.39 11.92 9.02
N GLN A 65 11.55 12.16 8.40
CA GLN A 65 12.43 13.23 8.82
C GLN A 65 11.90 14.61 8.45
N GLU A 66 11.33 14.73 7.25
CA GLU A 66 10.85 16.02 6.75
C GLU A 66 9.53 16.44 7.40
N ASN A 67 8.79 15.50 7.96
CA ASN A 67 7.47 15.78 8.53
C ASN A 67 7.44 15.42 10.01
N VAL A 68 8.38 15.95 10.75
CA VAL A 68 8.57 15.63 12.16
C VAL A 68 7.32 15.81 13.00
N GLY A 69 6.49 16.78 12.66
CA GLY A 69 5.27 17.03 13.43
C GLY A 69 4.09 16.15 13.04
N GLU A 70 4.23 15.34 12.02
CA GLU A 70 3.13 14.54 11.53
C GLU A 70 3.08 13.16 12.16
N ASP A 71 1.88 12.60 12.19
CA ASP A 71 1.64 11.26 12.67
C ASP A 71 2.33 10.25 11.74
N ALA A 72 3.22 9.45 12.28
CA ALA A 72 3.92 8.43 11.51
C ALA A 72 2.95 7.45 10.87
N GLY A 73 1.84 7.17 11.52
CA GLY A 73 0.82 6.28 10.97
C GLY A 73 0.24 6.79 9.67
N VAL A 74 0.06 8.10 9.57
CA VAL A 74 -0.45 8.71 8.33
C VAL A 74 0.55 8.50 7.20
N ILE A 75 1.82 8.80 7.46
CA ILE A 75 2.88 8.69 6.46
C ILE A 75 3.02 7.25 5.99
N ILE A 76 3.08 6.33 6.91
CA ILE A 76 3.28 4.91 6.58
C ILE A 76 2.07 4.35 5.85
N ALA A 77 0.87 4.68 6.30
CA ALA A 77 -0.35 4.19 5.63
C ALA A 77 -0.39 4.68 4.19
N ASP A 78 -0.07 5.95 3.97
CA ASP A 78 -0.08 6.50 2.61
C ASP A 78 0.96 5.82 1.73
N LEU A 79 2.13 5.51 2.27
CA LEU A 79 3.15 4.81 1.50
C LEU A 79 2.72 3.39 1.13
N ILE A 80 2.05 2.70 2.05
CA ILE A 80 1.54 1.37 1.77
C ILE A 80 0.51 1.42 0.64
N ILE A 81 -0.43 2.35 0.73
CA ILE A 81 -1.46 2.52 -0.29
C ILE A 81 -0.82 2.85 -1.64
N GLU A 82 0.07 3.81 -1.65
CA GLU A 82 0.75 4.24 -2.86
C GLU A 82 1.48 3.08 -3.52
N ARG A 83 2.20 2.29 -2.73
CA ARG A 83 2.95 1.16 -3.27
C ARG A 83 2.03 0.11 -3.87
N GLN A 84 0.91 -0.17 -3.21
CA GLN A 84 -0.04 -1.14 -3.73
C GLN A 84 -0.67 -0.66 -5.03
N MET A 85 -0.96 0.64 -5.10
CA MET A 85 -1.50 1.21 -6.34
C MET A 85 -0.48 1.14 -7.46
N GLU A 86 0.80 1.37 -7.16
CA GLU A 86 1.87 1.21 -8.15
C GLU A 86 1.94 -0.21 -8.67
N LYS A 87 1.82 -1.18 -7.78
CA LYS A 87 1.86 -2.59 -8.18
C LYS A 87 0.69 -2.96 -9.07
N ILE A 88 -0.49 -2.47 -8.74
CA ILE A 88 -1.68 -2.74 -9.53
C ILE A 88 -1.51 -2.13 -10.92
N LYS A 89 -1.05 -0.89 -10.98
CA LYS A 89 -0.83 -0.20 -12.24
C LYS A 89 0.23 -0.89 -13.08
N ALA A 90 1.33 -1.28 -12.45
CA ALA A 90 2.41 -1.94 -13.15
C ALA A 90 1.94 -3.28 -13.75
N ARG A 91 1.13 -4.01 -12.99
CA ARG A 91 0.59 -5.28 -13.46
C ARG A 91 -0.31 -5.09 -14.67
N ALA A 92 -1.17 -4.07 -14.60
CA ALA A 92 -2.07 -3.76 -15.72
C ALA A 92 -1.28 -3.33 -16.95
N GLU A 93 -0.28 -2.49 -16.76
CA GLU A 93 0.56 -2.05 -17.86
C GLU A 93 1.37 -3.18 -18.46
N PHE A 94 1.89 -4.06 -17.61
CA PHE A 94 2.65 -5.21 -18.07
C PHE A 94 1.79 -6.12 -18.94
N THR A 95 0.57 -6.39 -18.50
CA THR A 95 -0.36 -7.20 -19.27
C THR A 95 -0.67 -6.56 -20.61
N ARG A 96 -0.87 -5.26 -20.61
CA ARG A 96 -1.15 -4.52 -21.84
C ARG A 96 0.04 -4.55 -22.78
N LYS A 97 1.23 -4.42 -22.25
CA LYS A 97 2.46 -4.48 -23.04
C LYS A 97 2.65 -5.82 -23.69
N ASP A 98 2.34 -6.88 -22.97
CA ASP A 98 2.41 -8.22 -23.52
C ASP A 98 1.51 -8.37 -24.73
N ASP A 99 0.29 -7.87 -24.62
CA ASP A 99 -0.64 -7.90 -25.73
C ASP A 99 -0.10 -7.13 -26.93
N ILE A 100 0.42 -5.95 -26.68
CA ILE A 100 0.98 -5.12 -27.73
C ILE A 100 2.20 -5.77 -28.35
N SER A 101 3.06 -6.34 -27.52
CA SER A 101 4.24 -7.03 -28.00
C SER A 101 3.89 -8.15 -28.96
N ASP A 102 2.87 -8.90 -28.63
CA ASP A 102 2.45 -10.01 -29.48
C ASP A 102 2.00 -9.49 -30.84
N GLU A 103 1.31 -8.38 -30.85
CA GLU A 103 0.87 -7.78 -32.10
C GLU A 103 2.04 -7.22 -32.88
N GLU A 104 2.96 -6.59 -32.20
CA GLU A 104 4.10 -5.94 -32.85
C GLU A 104 5.13 -6.90 -33.36
N LYS A 105 5.15 -8.08 -32.83
CA LYS A 105 6.10 -9.08 -33.28
C LYS A 105 5.97 -9.41 -34.74
N TRP A 106 4.88 -9.12 -35.27
CA TRP A 106 4.56 -9.44 -36.65
C TRP A 106 3.98 -8.30 -37.39
#